data_bff1d237afd2555038fd69377dfa34db
#
_entry.id   bff1d237afd2555038fd69377dfa34db
#
_cell.length_a   1.000
_cell.length_b   1.000
_cell.length_c   1.000
_cell.angle_alpha   90.00
_cell.angle_beta   90.00
_cell.angle_gamma   90.00
#
_symmetry.space_group_name_H-M   'P 1'
#
loop_
_entity.id
_entity.type
_entity.pdbx_description
1 polymer ?
#
loop_
_entity_poly.entity_id
_entity_poly.type
_entity_poly.pdbx_seq_one_letter_code
_entity_poly.pdbx_strand_id
1 'polypeptide(L)'
;GGPPGWAGWGPWNSPLNMLLCPSDGRDADTRRANNYMFNVGDTSRGVNNNRPVRGMFGYQNCVRIRDVTDGTSNTLAMSEHIRFNRGINAVGAQEVSVRMGQATAVATINTNPGSCLAVADGDYFVTGTVVKGKRGRALWDGQAERNGFNTILGPNKPSCSRTNNPNADSNDSILPPSSFHTGGVQVLMTDGSARFISDNIDTGNLAAVTPAAAASSPSPYGVWGALGTKAGSEVIGEF
;
A
#
# COMPACT_ATOMS: atom_id res chain seq x y z
N GLY A 1 -7.51 17.98 18.45
CA GLY A 1 -7.55 17.35 17.14
C GLY A 1 -8.52 18.04 16.20
N GLY A 2 -8.35 17.86 14.90
CA GLY A 2 -9.25 18.36 13.87
C GLY A 2 -10.39 17.38 13.58
N PRO A 3 -11.27 17.71 12.62
CA PRO A 3 -12.28 16.81 12.11
C PRO A 3 -11.62 15.64 11.34
N PRO A 4 -12.39 14.61 10.92
CA PRO A 4 -11.85 13.49 10.13
C PRO A 4 -11.03 13.96 8.93
N GLY A 5 -9.97 13.24 8.56
CA GLY A 5 -9.03 13.64 7.49
C GLY A 5 -9.65 13.86 6.11
N TRP A 6 -10.85 13.34 5.87
CA TRP A 6 -11.63 13.61 4.65
C TRP A 6 -12.49 14.87 4.70
N ALA A 7 -12.65 15.49 5.87
CA ALA A 7 -13.46 16.68 6.01
C ALA A 7 -12.82 17.91 5.33
N GLY A 8 -13.67 18.86 4.90
CA GLY A 8 -13.26 20.08 4.22
C GLY A 8 -12.66 21.15 5.14
N TRP A 9 -11.77 20.79 6.07
CA TRP A 9 -11.12 21.69 6.99
C TRP A 9 -9.86 22.33 6.39
N GLY A 10 -9.66 23.64 6.60
CA GLY A 10 -8.56 24.40 6.01
C GLY A 10 -7.18 23.77 6.18
N PRO A 11 -6.75 23.38 7.40
CA PRO A 11 -5.46 22.72 7.60
C PRO A 11 -5.29 21.42 6.81
N TRP A 12 -6.36 20.60 6.64
CA TRP A 12 -6.31 19.39 5.83
C TRP A 12 -6.18 19.66 4.33
N ASN A 13 -6.50 20.88 3.88
CA ASN A 13 -6.39 21.27 2.47
C ASN A 13 -5.00 21.85 2.11
N SER A 14 -4.11 22.01 3.09
CA SER A 14 -2.76 22.52 2.83
C SER A 14 -1.90 21.44 2.19
N PRO A 15 -1.29 21.71 1.03
CA PRO A 15 -0.35 20.76 0.41
C PRO A 15 0.95 20.68 1.23
N LEU A 16 1.52 19.48 1.31
CA LEU A 16 2.87 19.26 1.83
C LEU A 16 3.79 18.88 0.68
N ASN A 17 4.43 19.87 0.08
CA ASN A 17 5.24 19.68 -1.13
C ASN A 17 6.36 18.65 -0.96
N MET A 18 6.90 18.46 0.24
CA MET A 18 7.88 17.42 0.55
C MET A 18 7.35 15.99 0.40
N LEU A 19 6.03 15.80 0.41
CA LEU A 19 5.37 14.51 0.23
C LEU A 19 4.82 14.32 -1.19
N LEU A 20 5.21 15.18 -2.14
CA LEU A 20 4.84 15.11 -3.54
C LEU A 20 6.06 14.69 -4.36
N CYS A 21 5.90 13.61 -5.13
CA CYS A 21 6.93 13.18 -6.07
C CYS A 21 6.87 14.03 -7.35
N PRO A 22 7.97 14.66 -7.76
CA PRO A 22 7.99 15.48 -8.99
C PRO A 22 7.63 14.69 -10.26
N SER A 23 7.89 13.38 -10.28
CA SER A 23 7.57 12.49 -11.41
C SER A 23 6.06 12.21 -11.52
N ASP A 24 5.27 12.49 -10.48
CA ASP A 24 3.80 12.35 -10.49
C ASP A 24 3.12 13.71 -10.66
N GLY A 25 3.39 14.37 -11.79
CA GLY A 25 2.87 15.70 -12.12
C GLY A 25 1.47 15.72 -12.76
N ARG A 26 0.73 14.62 -12.74
CA ARG A 26 -0.53 14.48 -13.51
C ARG A 26 -1.75 15.16 -12.91
N ASP A 27 -1.73 15.46 -11.62
CA ASP A 27 -2.85 16.09 -10.91
C ASP A 27 -2.43 17.47 -10.41
N ALA A 28 -3.06 18.50 -10.93
CA ALA A 28 -2.85 19.88 -10.46
C ALA A 28 -3.39 20.10 -9.04
N ASP A 29 -4.35 19.28 -8.55
CA ASP A 29 -4.85 19.37 -7.20
C ASP A 29 -3.92 18.60 -6.24
N THR A 30 -3.00 19.33 -5.64
CA THR A 30 -2.06 18.79 -4.63
C THR A 30 -2.60 18.84 -3.20
N ARG A 31 -3.81 19.35 -3.01
CA ARG A 31 -4.43 19.40 -1.69
C ARG A 31 -4.66 17.99 -1.15
N ARG A 32 -4.21 17.72 0.08
CA ARG A 32 -4.31 16.40 0.74
C ARG A 32 -3.57 15.27 0.02
N ALA A 33 -2.76 15.59 -0.96
CA ALA A 33 -2.07 14.61 -1.77
C ALA A 33 -0.82 14.06 -1.09
N ASN A 34 -0.48 12.80 -1.36
CA ASN A 34 0.69 12.12 -0.84
C ASN A 34 1.19 11.06 -1.84
N ASN A 35 2.47 11.11 -2.16
CA ASN A 35 3.14 10.09 -2.98
C ASN A 35 3.95 9.10 -2.17
N TYR A 36 3.94 9.18 -0.83
CA TYR A 36 4.75 8.31 0.03
C TYR A 36 3.84 7.59 1.02
N MET A 37 3.82 6.26 0.89
CA MET A 37 2.96 5.37 1.66
C MET A 37 3.71 4.72 2.79
N PHE A 38 3.02 4.37 3.87
CA PHE A 38 3.55 3.79 5.09
C PHE A 38 3.39 2.27 5.09
N ASN A 39 4.44 1.54 5.45
CA ASN A 39 4.46 0.08 5.49
C ASN A 39 3.56 -0.47 6.61
N VAL A 40 2.50 -1.20 6.23
CA VAL A 40 1.60 -1.90 7.17
C VAL A 40 1.90 -3.40 7.30
N GLY A 41 2.92 -3.91 6.60
CA GLY A 41 3.36 -5.31 6.65
C GLY A 41 2.88 -6.13 5.47
N ASP A 42 2.91 -7.45 5.63
CA ASP A 42 2.65 -8.46 4.61
C ASP A 42 1.27 -9.15 4.76
N THR A 43 0.31 -8.48 5.38
CA THR A 43 -1.07 -8.99 5.51
C THR A 43 -2.07 -8.16 4.76
N SER A 44 -3.09 -8.81 4.18
CA SER A 44 -4.24 -8.13 3.61
C SER A 44 -5.36 -7.89 4.64
N ARG A 45 -5.26 -8.53 5.82
CA ARG A 45 -6.33 -8.57 6.83
C ARG A 45 -6.25 -7.42 7.80
N GLY A 46 -7.37 -6.75 8.01
CA GLY A 46 -7.51 -5.79 9.10
C GLY A 46 -6.59 -4.57 8.99
N VAL A 47 -6.20 -4.17 7.78
CA VAL A 47 -5.25 -3.07 7.53
C VAL A 47 -5.72 -1.72 8.09
N ASN A 48 -7.03 -1.54 8.28
CA ASN A 48 -7.64 -0.34 8.87
C ASN A 48 -8.10 -0.55 10.33
N ASN A 49 -7.77 -1.66 10.95
CA ASN A 49 -8.17 -1.94 12.32
C ASN A 49 -7.07 -1.57 13.33
N ASN A 50 -7.49 -1.21 14.55
CA ASN A 50 -6.60 -1.03 15.69
C ASN A 50 -6.10 -2.40 16.18
N ARG A 51 -5.11 -2.95 15.51
CA ARG A 51 -4.49 -4.26 15.77
C ARG A 51 -2.98 -4.14 15.72
N PRO A 52 -2.24 -5.09 16.36
CA PRO A 52 -0.82 -5.24 16.08
C PRO A 52 -0.60 -5.32 14.57
N VAL A 53 0.45 -4.69 14.07
CA VAL A 53 0.82 -4.73 12.67
C VAL A 53 2.12 -5.49 12.48
N ARG A 54 2.26 -6.15 11.35
CA ARG A 54 3.51 -6.82 10.97
C ARG A 54 4.55 -5.85 10.42
N GLY A 55 4.10 -4.73 9.84
CA GLY A 55 4.95 -3.63 9.36
C GLY A 55 5.29 -2.60 10.44
N MET A 56 5.80 -1.45 9.96
CA MET A 56 6.24 -0.34 10.81
C MET A 56 5.11 0.58 11.25
N PHE A 57 4.02 0.64 10.49
CA PHE A 57 2.91 1.57 10.74
C PHE A 57 1.57 0.83 10.77
N GLY A 58 0.65 1.34 11.57
CA GLY A 58 -0.71 0.82 11.66
C GLY A 58 -1.65 1.86 12.24
N TYR A 59 -2.94 1.68 11.99
CA TYR A 59 -3.96 2.57 12.54
C TYR A 59 -3.95 2.53 14.07
N GLN A 60 -3.73 3.68 14.70
CA GLN A 60 -3.65 3.85 16.15
C GLN A 60 -2.67 2.88 16.86
N ASN A 61 -1.63 2.45 16.16
CA ASN A 61 -0.61 1.55 16.68
C ASN A 61 0.77 2.20 16.61
N CYS A 62 1.54 2.11 17.69
CA CYS A 62 2.90 2.63 17.78
C CYS A 62 3.89 1.47 17.79
N VAL A 63 4.75 1.42 16.76
CA VAL A 63 5.91 0.52 16.71
C VAL A 63 7.15 1.30 17.17
N ARG A 64 7.95 0.70 18.04
CA ARG A 64 9.22 1.27 18.50
C ARG A 64 10.37 0.67 17.70
N ILE A 65 11.47 1.39 17.55
CA ILE A 65 12.66 0.89 16.83
C ILE A 65 13.15 -0.45 17.44
N ARG A 66 13.06 -0.63 18.75
CA ARG A 66 13.42 -1.89 19.42
C ARG A 66 12.55 -3.09 19.04
N ASP A 67 11.37 -2.84 18.45
CA ASP A 67 10.45 -3.89 18.02
C ASP A 67 10.79 -4.40 16.60
N VAL A 68 11.82 -3.80 15.96
CA VAL A 68 12.34 -4.17 14.64
C VAL A 68 13.48 -5.16 14.83
N THR A 69 13.15 -6.44 14.98
CA THR A 69 14.14 -7.49 15.28
C THR A 69 14.80 -8.06 14.02
N ASP A 70 14.21 -7.86 12.84
CA ASP A 70 14.76 -8.30 11.54
C ASP A 70 15.86 -7.36 11.02
N GLY A 71 16.11 -6.24 11.75
CA GLY A 71 17.10 -5.23 11.40
C GLY A 71 16.50 -4.04 10.66
N THR A 72 16.90 -2.83 11.08
CA THR A 72 16.38 -1.58 10.51
C THR A 72 16.77 -1.35 9.05
N SER A 73 17.87 -1.92 8.59
CA SER A 73 18.32 -1.90 7.19
C SER A 73 17.62 -2.94 6.31
N ASN A 74 16.88 -3.87 6.91
CA ASN A 74 16.12 -4.93 6.23
C ASN A 74 14.61 -4.74 6.33
N THR A 75 14.14 -3.69 6.97
CA THR A 75 12.71 -3.42 7.17
C THR A 75 12.30 -2.13 6.49
N LEU A 76 11.31 -2.20 5.63
CA LEU A 76 10.73 -1.06 4.93
C LEU A 76 9.97 -0.14 5.89
N ALA A 77 10.18 1.16 5.78
CA ALA A 77 9.36 2.17 6.44
C ALA A 77 8.34 2.77 5.47
N MET A 78 8.79 3.27 4.32
CA MET A 78 7.94 3.95 3.36
C MET A 78 8.26 3.52 1.92
N SER A 79 7.32 3.73 1.02
CA SER A 79 7.51 3.54 -0.43
C SER A 79 6.77 4.60 -1.22
N GLU A 80 7.19 4.81 -2.45
CA GLU A 80 6.47 5.64 -3.40
C GLU A 80 5.10 5.06 -3.77
N HIS A 81 4.19 5.95 -4.16
CA HIS A 81 2.92 5.57 -4.78
C HIS A 81 2.42 6.67 -5.72
N ILE A 82 1.88 6.27 -6.87
CA ILE A 82 1.22 7.17 -7.81
C ILE A 82 -0.15 7.57 -7.24
N ARG A 83 -0.40 8.88 -7.14
CA ARG A 83 -1.68 9.40 -6.67
C ARG A 83 -2.80 9.09 -7.66
N PHE A 84 -3.96 8.78 -7.14
CA PHE A 84 -5.15 8.69 -7.97
C PHE A 84 -5.61 10.09 -8.40
N ASN A 85 -5.73 10.33 -9.70
CA ASN A 85 -5.93 11.66 -10.28
C ASN A 85 -7.38 11.99 -10.70
N ARG A 86 -8.35 11.13 -10.38
CA ARG A 86 -9.77 11.30 -10.78
C ARG A 86 -10.71 11.56 -9.62
N GLY A 87 -10.20 12.08 -8.49
CA GLY A 87 -10.98 12.26 -7.26
C GLY A 87 -10.97 11.00 -6.39
N ILE A 88 -11.70 11.04 -5.27
CA ILE A 88 -11.71 9.96 -4.26
C ILE A 88 -12.88 8.99 -4.39
N ASN A 89 -13.81 9.26 -5.30
CA ASN A 89 -14.99 8.42 -5.53
C ASN A 89 -14.68 7.25 -6.47
N ALA A 90 -15.58 6.28 -6.48
CA ALA A 90 -15.53 5.17 -7.41
C ALA A 90 -15.61 5.64 -8.88
N VAL A 91 -14.84 5.01 -9.72
CA VAL A 91 -14.87 5.21 -11.17
C VAL A 91 -14.93 3.86 -11.86
N GLY A 92 -15.49 3.81 -13.07
CA GLY A 92 -15.41 2.63 -13.94
C GLY A 92 -13.97 2.35 -14.35
N ALA A 93 -13.65 1.09 -14.66
CA ALA A 93 -12.29 0.63 -14.92
C ALA A 93 -11.66 1.14 -16.21
N GLN A 94 -12.44 1.61 -17.16
CA GLN A 94 -11.93 2.04 -18.46
C GLN A 94 -10.87 3.12 -18.30
N GLU A 95 -9.68 2.86 -18.82
CA GLU A 95 -8.52 3.76 -18.80
C GLU A 95 -7.94 4.09 -17.43
N VAL A 96 -8.28 3.34 -16.37
CA VAL A 96 -7.63 3.49 -15.07
C VAL A 96 -6.44 2.53 -14.98
N SER A 97 -5.26 3.09 -14.81
CA SER A 97 -4.05 2.29 -14.61
C SER A 97 -4.12 1.51 -13.28
N VAL A 98 -3.69 0.24 -13.32
CA VAL A 98 -3.60 -0.62 -12.12
C VAL A 98 -2.68 -0.04 -11.04
N ARG A 99 -1.75 0.85 -11.43
CA ARG A 99 -0.80 1.51 -10.53
C ARG A 99 -1.43 2.61 -9.67
N MET A 100 -2.65 3.06 -9.98
CA MET A 100 -3.25 4.26 -9.38
C MET A 100 -4.45 3.95 -8.48
N GLY A 101 -5.36 3.09 -8.95
CA GLY A 101 -6.63 2.80 -8.30
C GLY A 101 -6.59 1.52 -7.47
N GLN A 102 -7.76 1.16 -6.94
CA GLN A 102 -7.95 -0.07 -6.17
C GLN A 102 -9.25 -0.75 -6.59
N ALA A 103 -9.17 -1.98 -7.11
CA ALA A 103 -10.34 -2.77 -7.46
C ALA A 103 -11.17 -3.14 -6.21
N THR A 104 -12.49 -3.18 -6.35
CA THR A 104 -13.40 -3.62 -5.30
C THR A 104 -13.85 -5.06 -5.50
N ALA A 105 -14.48 -5.66 -4.49
CA ALA A 105 -15.17 -6.95 -4.54
C ALA A 105 -14.28 -8.18 -4.86
N VAL A 106 -12.98 -8.12 -4.59
CA VAL A 106 -12.10 -9.30 -4.73
C VAL A 106 -12.13 -10.10 -3.43
N ALA A 107 -13.06 -11.04 -3.33
CA ALA A 107 -13.40 -11.72 -2.06
C ALA A 107 -12.27 -12.59 -1.49
N THR A 108 -11.40 -13.14 -2.32
CA THR A 108 -10.43 -14.18 -1.98
C THR A 108 -9.05 -13.67 -1.59
N ILE A 109 -8.81 -12.36 -1.55
CA ILE A 109 -7.50 -11.78 -1.29
C ILE A 109 -6.84 -12.21 0.04
N ASN A 110 -7.63 -12.66 1.01
CA ASN A 110 -7.11 -13.14 2.30
C ASN A 110 -6.66 -14.61 2.27
N THR A 111 -7.17 -15.39 1.33
CA THR A 111 -6.88 -16.82 1.20
C THR A 111 -6.08 -17.17 -0.03
N ASN A 112 -6.11 -16.32 -1.03
CA ASN A 112 -5.34 -16.39 -2.26
C ASN A 112 -5.07 -14.98 -2.79
N PRO A 113 -4.05 -14.28 -2.28
CA PRO A 113 -3.69 -12.93 -2.72
C PRO A 113 -3.44 -12.80 -4.22
N GLY A 114 -2.92 -13.84 -4.86
CA GLY A 114 -2.72 -13.90 -6.31
C GLY A 114 -4.00 -13.64 -7.12
N SER A 115 -5.19 -13.84 -6.53
CA SER A 115 -6.47 -13.52 -7.18
C SER A 115 -6.62 -12.03 -7.52
N CYS A 116 -5.88 -11.15 -6.85
CA CYS A 116 -5.85 -9.73 -7.18
C CYS A 116 -5.23 -9.45 -8.55
N LEU A 117 -4.34 -10.31 -9.04
CA LEU A 117 -3.73 -10.13 -10.36
C LEU A 117 -4.75 -10.26 -11.50
N ALA A 118 -5.83 -11.01 -11.28
CA ALA A 118 -6.87 -11.24 -12.30
C ALA A 118 -7.72 -9.99 -12.63
N VAL A 119 -7.61 -8.91 -11.82
CA VAL A 119 -8.32 -7.65 -12.13
C VAL A 119 -7.57 -6.77 -13.13
N ALA A 120 -6.37 -7.18 -13.55
CA ALA A 120 -5.51 -6.44 -14.47
C ALA A 120 -5.51 -7.08 -15.87
N ASP A 121 -5.53 -6.20 -16.89
CA ASP A 121 -5.23 -6.51 -18.27
C ASP A 121 -4.13 -5.55 -18.74
N GLY A 122 -2.88 -6.04 -18.73
CA GLY A 122 -1.71 -5.19 -18.91
C GLY A 122 -1.62 -4.10 -17.84
N ASP A 123 -1.49 -2.84 -18.27
CA ASP A 123 -1.37 -1.67 -17.39
C ASP A 123 -2.72 -1.13 -16.88
N TYR A 124 -3.83 -1.73 -17.26
CA TYR A 124 -5.19 -1.25 -16.96
C TYR A 124 -6.01 -2.28 -16.20
N PHE A 125 -7.04 -1.80 -15.49
CA PHE A 125 -8.02 -2.71 -14.92
C PHE A 125 -8.90 -3.34 -16.02
N VAL A 126 -9.28 -4.59 -15.83
CA VAL A 126 -10.23 -5.30 -16.71
C VAL A 126 -11.55 -4.51 -16.80
N THR A 127 -12.10 -4.43 -18.01
CA THR A 127 -13.38 -3.73 -18.26
C THR A 127 -14.48 -4.24 -17.33
N GLY A 128 -15.21 -3.31 -16.73
CA GLY A 128 -16.29 -3.60 -15.78
C GLY A 128 -15.83 -3.69 -14.31
N THR A 129 -14.51 -3.65 -14.03
CA THR A 129 -14.01 -3.56 -12.64
C THR A 129 -14.43 -2.22 -12.03
N VAL A 130 -14.98 -2.25 -10.82
CA VAL A 130 -15.25 -1.03 -10.05
C VAL A 130 -13.99 -0.65 -9.29
N VAL A 131 -13.48 0.55 -9.53
CA VAL A 131 -12.21 1.03 -8.99
C VAL A 131 -12.45 2.18 -8.04
N LYS A 132 -11.87 2.10 -6.83
CA LYS A 132 -11.81 3.20 -5.87
C LYS A 132 -10.63 4.13 -6.17
N GLY A 133 -10.85 5.43 -6.04
CA GLY A 133 -9.85 6.46 -6.23
C GLY A 133 -9.28 7.02 -4.92
N LYS A 134 -8.95 6.19 -3.94
CA LYS A 134 -8.54 6.66 -2.61
C LYS A 134 -7.03 6.77 -2.43
N ARG A 135 -6.25 6.03 -3.19
CA ARG A 135 -4.79 5.92 -3.08
C ARG A 135 -4.10 7.27 -3.29
N GLY A 136 -3.21 7.66 -2.38
CA GLY A 136 -2.47 8.92 -2.43
C GLY A 136 -3.32 10.18 -2.21
N ARG A 137 -4.53 10.02 -1.70
CA ARG A 137 -5.48 11.12 -1.40
C ARG A 137 -5.78 11.16 0.09
N ALA A 138 -6.14 12.32 0.61
CA ALA A 138 -6.44 12.53 2.03
C ALA A 138 -5.29 12.11 2.96
N LEU A 139 -4.12 12.72 2.79
CA LEU A 139 -2.90 12.51 3.61
C LEU A 139 -3.18 12.44 5.13
N TRP A 140 -4.09 13.25 5.62
CA TRP A 140 -4.43 13.35 7.04
C TRP A 140 -5.40 12.26 7.53
N ASP A 141 -5.81 11.38 6.63
CA ASP A 141 -6.64 10.22 6.97
C ASP A 141 -5.75 9.00 7.18
N GLY A 142 -5.68 8.49 8.39
CA GLY A 142 -4.83 7.35 8.76
C GLY A 142 -5.26 5.99 8.19
N GLN A 143 -6.18 5.96 7.23
CA GLN A 143 -6.64 4.73 6.57
C GLN A 143 -5.55 4.16 5.67
N ALA A 144 -5.26 2.85 5.80
CA ALA A 144 -4.23 2.20 4.99
C ALA A 144 -4.54 2.24 3.48
N GLU A 145 -5.81 2.21 3.08
CA GLU A 145 -6.20 2.36 1.67
C GLU A 145 -5.78 3.69 1.05
N ARG A 146 -5.53 4.72 1.86
CA ARG A 146 -5.14 6.06 1.41
C ARG A 146 -3.63 6.26 1.46
N ASN A 147 -3.01 5.86 2.57
CA ASN A 147 -1.62 6.19 2.89
C ASN A 147 -0.76 4.98 3.26
N GLY A 148 -1.29 3.76 3.15
CA GLY A 148 -0.55 2.53 3.47
C GLY A 148 -0.17 1.72 2.24
N PHE A 149 0.85 0.88 2.39
CA PHE A 149 1.15 -0.21 1.46
C PHE A 149 1.46 -1.49 2.22
N ASN A 150 1.22 -2.63 1.57
CA ASN A 150 1.65 -3.93 2.07
C ASN A 150 2.53 -4.66 1.05
N THR A 151 3.32 -5.61 1.56
CA THR A 151 4.34 -6.32 0.81
C THR A 151 3.89 -7.72 0.40
N ILE A 152 2.70 -7.81 -0.19
CA ILE A 152 2.13 -9.05 -0.72
C ILE A 152 2.42 -9.16 -2.22
N LEU A 153 1.79 -8.30 -3.01
CA LEU A 153 2.10 -8.18 -4.44
C LEU A 153 3.29 -7.23 -4.63
N GLY A 154 4.14 -7.53 -5.58
CA GLY A 154 5.27 -6.69 -5.93
C GLY A 154 4.87 -5.28 -6.38
N PRO A 155 5.84 -4.38 -6.50
CA PRO A 155 5.59 -3.01 -6.97
C PRO A 155 4.86 -2.98 -8.31
N ASN A 156 4.11 -1.89 -8.54
CA ASN A 156 3.39 -1.63 -9.80
C ASN A 156 2.30 -2.66 -10.17
N LYS A 157 1.93 -3.55 -9.25
CA LYS A 157 0.81 -4.50 -9.41
C LYS A 157 -0.52 -3.87 -8.97
N PRO A 158 -1.68 -4.46 -9.33
CA PRO A 158 -2.99 -3.93 -8.97
C PRO A 158 -3.22 -3.93 -7.46
N SER A 159 -3.89 -2.89 -6.96
CA SER A 159 -4.47 -2.87 -5.62
C SER A 159 -5.88 -3.43 -5.61
N CYS A 160 -6.26 -4.17 -4.55
CA CYS A 160 -7.56 -4.80 -4.40
C CYS A 160 -8.14 -4.63 -3.00
N SER A 161 -9.48 -4.63 -2.91
CA SER A 161 -10.20 -4.68 -1.64
C SER A 161 -11.33 -5.71 -1.65
N ARG A 162 -11.66 -6.26 -0.47
CA ARG A 162 -12.79 -7.19 -0.32
C ARG A 162 -14.15 -6.52 -0.34
N THR A 163 -14.24 -5.24 0.09
CA THR A 163 -15.52 -4.56 0.08
C THR A 163 -16.04 -4.39 -1.36
N ASN A 164 -17.34 -4.56 -1.53
CA ASN A 164 -18.05 -4.25 -2.78
C ASN A 164 -18.57 -2.79 -2.81
N ASN A 165 -18.45 -2.06 -1.70
CA ASN A 165 -18.83 -0.64 -1.63
C ASN A 165 -17.62 0.24 -1.99
N PRO A 166 -17.64 0.92 -3.15
CA PRO A 166 -16.52 1.73 -3.60
C PRO A 166 -16.29 3.00 -2.75
N ASN A 167 -17.30 3.44 -2.01
CA ASN A 167 -17.19 4.62 -1.15
C ASN A 167 -16.73 4.28 0.27
N ALA A 168 -16.85 3.01 0.71
CA ALA A 168 -16.39 2.59 2.02
C ALA A 168 -14.89 2.26 2.02
N ASP A 169 -14.24 2.44 3.17
CA ASP A 169 -12.89 1.91 3.41
C ASP A 169 -12.98 0.42 3.75
N SER A 170 -12.11 -0.38 3.16
CA SER A 170 -12.06 -1.83 3.40
C SER A 170 -11.08 -2.15 4.51
N ASN A 171 -11.49 -3.02 5.43
CA ASN A 171 -10.57 -3.56 6.42
C ASN A 171 -9.58 -4.56 5.83
N ASP A 172 -9.93 -5.17 4.70
CA ASP A 172 -9.10 -6.18 4.04
C ASP A 172 -8.74 -5.69 2.64
N SER A 173 -7.43 -5.48 2.42
CA SER A 173 -6.93 -4.88 1.17
C SER A 173 -5.52 -5.36 0.84
N ILE A 174 -5.25 -5.51 -0.45
CA ILE A 174 -3.91 -5.63 -1.04
C ILE A 174 -3.54 -4.27 -1.63
N LEU A 175 -2.41 -3.73 -1.21
CA LEU A 175 -2.02 -2.34 -1.42
C LEU A 175 -0.55 -2.24 -1.85
N PRO A 176 -0.15 -2.76 -3.04
CA PRO A 176 1.23 -2.63 -3.49
C PRO A 176 1.61 -1.17 -3.70
N PRO A 177 2.89 -0.81 -3.55
CA PRO A 177 3.41 0.49 -3.93
C PRO A 177 3.47 0.63 -5.45
N SER A 178 3.61 1.86 -5.94
CA SER A 178 3.73 2.13 -7.38
C SER A 178 4.51 3.39 -7.68
N SER A 179 5.11 3.46 -8.85
CA SER A 179 5.78 4.66 -9.32
C SER A 179 5.75 4.79 -10.85
N PHE A 180 6.15 5.96 -11.36
CA PHE A 180 6.44 6.17 -12.78
C PHE A 180 7.89 5.88 -13.13
N HIS A 181 8.73 5.50 -12.17
CA HIS A 181 10.09 5.09 -12.45
C HIS A 181 10.09 3.76 -13.21
N THR A 182 11.00 3.64 -14.16
CA THR A 182 11.09 2.42 -14.98
C THR A 182 11.58 1.25 -14.13
N GLY A 183 10.78 0.19 -14.05
CA GLY A 183 11.16 -1.11 -13.50
C GLY A 183 11.06 -1.26 -11.99
N GLY A 184 10.51 -0.28 -11.24
CA GLY A 184 10.34 -0.45 -9.79
C GLY A 184 9.92 0.82 -9.05
N VAL A 185 10.19 0.85 -7.75
CA VAL A 185 9.84 1.93 -6.83
C VAL A 185 11.01 2.30 -5.94
N GLN A 186 11.07 3.57 -5.50
CA GLN A 186 11.95 4.00 -4.42
C GLN A 186 11.30 3.70 -3.07
N VAL A 187 12.10 3.20 -2.15
CA VAL A 187 11.68 2.89 -0.78
C VAL A 187 12.59 3.56 0.23
N LEU A 188 12.06 3.82 1.41
CA LEU A 188 12.80 4.23 2.60
C LEU A 188 12.85 3.04 3.55
N MET A 189 14.06 2.64 3.96
CA MET A 189 14.27 1.64 5.00
C MET A 189 14.10 2.27 6.39
N THR A 190 13.93 1.45 7.40
CA THR A 190 13.74 1.92 8.79
C THR A 190 15.00 2.59 9.37
N ASP A 191 16.19 2.32 8.82
CA ASP A 191 17.45 2.99 9.18
C ASP A 191 17.62 4.35 8.49
N GLY A 192 16.70 4.76 7.63
CA GLY A 192 16.75 6.02 6.88
C GLY A 192 17.43 5.93 5.52
N SER A 193 17.96 4.78 5.12
CA SER A 193 18.52 4.60 3.79
C SER A 193 17.42 4.49 2.73
N ALA A 194 17.68 5.03 1.53
CA ALA A 194 16.80 4.88 0.37
C ALA A 194 17.34 3.78 -0.55
N ARG A 195 16.44 2.94 -1.08
CA ARG A 195 16.77 1.88 -2.03
C ARG A 195 15.76 1.82 -3.18
N PHE A 196 16.21 1.32 -4.32
CA PHE A 196 15.33 1.01 -5.44
C PHE A 196 14.94 -0.46 -5.38
N ILE A 197 13.64 -0.76 -5.47
CA ILE A 197 13.11 -2.13 -5.49
C ILE A 197 12.52 -2.40 -6.87
N SER A 198 13.00 -3.49 -7.48
CA SER A 198 12.54 -3.94 -8.79
C SER A 198 11.10 -4.45 -8.77
N ASP A 199 10.36 -4.25 -9.87
CA ASP A 199 9.04 -4.87 -10.14
C ASP A 199 9.10 -6.40 -10.16
N ASN A 200 10.30 -6.98 -10.35
CA ASN A 200 10.56 -8.41 -10.42
C ASN A 200 11.09 -9.01 -9.12
N ILE A 201 11.03 -8.24 -8.01
CA ILE A 201 11.40 -8.77 -6.70
C ILE A 201 10.63 -10.06 -6.39
N ASP A 202 11.29 -11.02 -5.73
CA ASP A 202 10.65 -12.29 -5.33
C ASP A 202 9.47 -12.02 -4.36
N THR A 203 8.29 -12.45 -4.77
CA THR A 203 7.02 -12.35 -4.01
C THR A 203 6.54 -13.70 -3.48
N GLY A 204 7.36 -14.74 -3.56
CA GLY A 204 7.10 -16.06 -2.98
C GLY A 204 5.77 -16.69 -3.42
N ASN A 205 5.02 -17.21 -2.45
CA ASN A 205 3.77 -17.94 -2.71
C ASN A 205 2.53 -17.06 -2.56
N LEU A 206 2.05 -16.49 -3.66
CA LEU A 206 0.85 -15.66 -3.69
C LEU A 206 -0.47 -16.45 -3.51
N ALA A 207 -0.44 -17.79 -3.49
CA ALA A 207 -1.60 -18.62 -3.15
C ALA A 207 -1.67 -18.91 -1.64
N ALA A 208 -0.69 -18.51 -0.85
CA ALA A 208 -0.69 -18.69 0.59
C ALA A 208 -1.74 -17.78 1.27
N VAL A 209 -2.38 -18.30 2.32
CA VAL A 209 -3.24 -17.50 3.20
C VAL A 209 -2.43 -16.39 3.85
N THR A 210 -2.97 -15.16 3.84
CA THR A 210 -2.24 -14.02 4.44
C THR A 210 -2.05 -14.21 5.94
N PRO A 211 -0.86 -13.90 6.49
CA PRO A 211 -0.60 -14.02 7.91
C PRO A 211 -1.56 -13.17 8.75
N ALA A 212 -1.84 -13.61 9.96
CA ALA A 212 -2.56 -12.79 10.91
C ALA A 212 -1.70 -11.59 11.35
N ALA A 213 -2.33 -10.45 11.63
CA ALA A 213 -1.63 -9.21 11.99
C ALA A 213 -0.74 -9.33 13.25
N ALA A 214 -1.04 -10.26 14.15
CA ALA A 214 -0.25 -10.53 15.36
C ALA A 214 0.78 -11.65 15.19
N ALA A 215 0.88 -12.29 14.01
CA ALA A 215 1.83 -13.37 13.80
C ALA A 215 3.28 -12.84 13.71
N SER A 216 4.21 -13.60 14.29
CA SER A 216 5.66 -13.40 14.19
C SER A 216 6.34 -14.46 13.31
N SER A 217 5.56 -15.21 12.52
CA SER A 217 6.10 -16.19 11.58
C SER A 217 6.72 -15.51 10.36
N PRO A 218 7.64 -16.18 9.66
CA PRO A 218 8.13 -15.72 8.37
C PRO A 218 7.00 -15.42 7.37
N SER A 219 7.26 -14.49 6.47
CA SER A 219 6.34 -14.13 5.38
C SER A 219 6.30 -15.23 4.31
N PRO A 220 5.14 -15.61 3.79
CA PRO A 220 5.06 -16.51 2.65
C PRO A 220 5.41 -15.82 1.31
N TYR A 221 5.62 -14.49 1.32
CA TYR A 221 5.74 -13.67 0.11
C TYR A 221 7.19 -13.33 -0.26
N GLY A 222 8.10 -14.29 -0.07
CA GLY A 222 9.49 -14.21 -0.49
C GLY A 222 10.23 -13.02 0.11
N VAL A 223 11.23 -12.53 -0.62
CA VAL A 223 12.06 -11.39 -0.20
C VAL A 223 11.20 -10.13 0.01
N TRP A 224 10.22 -9.90 -0.88
CA TRP A 224 9.34 -8.75 -0.76
C TRP A 224 8.53 -8.75 0.53
N GLY A 225 7.93 -9.89 0.88
CA GLY A 225 7.19 -10.05 2.12
C GLY A 225 8.07 -9.87 3.34
N ALA A 226 9.26 -10.46 3.34
CA ALA A 226 10.22 -10.36 4.43
C ALA A 226 10.67 -8.92 4.69
N LEU A 227 10.91 -8.12 3.64
CA LEU A 227 11.21 -6.68 3.76
C LEU A 227 10.07 -5.88 4.41
N GLY A 228 8.83 -6.36 4.31
CA GLY A 228 7.65 -5.72 4.90
C GLY A 228 7.46 -5.99 6.37
N THR A 229 8.06 -7.04 6.92
CA THR A 229 7.89 -7.42 8.33
C THR A 229 8.97 -6.79 9.21
N LYS A 230 8.60 -6.46 10.45
CA LYS A 230 9.55 -5.95 11.45
C LYS A 230 10.13 -7.04 12.37
N ALA A 231 9.47 -8.20 12.41
CA ALA A 231 9.77 -9.29 13.34
C ALA A 231 9.28 -10.64 12.80
N GLY A 232 9.53 -10.92 11.52
CA GLY A 232 9.23 -12.19 10.86
C GLY A 232 10.30 -13.24 11.07
N SER A 233 11.47 -12.83 11.58
CA SER A 233 12.66 -13.67 11.81
C SER A 233 13.24 -14.23 10.51
N GLU A 234 13.14 -13.48 9.40
CA GLU A 234 13.72 -13.84 8.12
C GLU A 234 15.16 -13.35 8.00
N VAL A 235 15.98 -14.16 7.35
CA VAL A 235 17.30 -13.74 6.88
C VAL A 235 17.18 -13.34 5.42
N ILE A 236 17.33 -12.06 5.14
CA ILE A 236 17.25 -11.52 3.78
C ILE A 236 18.68 -11.42 3.24
N GLY A 237 18.92 -12.02 2.08
CA GLY A 237 20.15 -11.82 1.30
C GLY A 237 20.17 -10.45 0.60
N GLU A 238 21.16 -10.23 -0.27
CA GLU A 238 21.17 -9.05 -1.14
C GLU A 238 19.95 -9.06 -2.08
N PHE A 239 19.33 -7.89 -2.30
CA PHE A 239 18.13 -7.69 -3.11
C PHE A 239 18.19 -6.39 -3.89
#